data_0c86c842abbc7d1a445a07a9c34bbc9b
#
_entry.id   0c86c842abbc7d1a445a07a9c34bbc9b
#
_cell.length_a   1.000
_cell.length_b   1.000
_cell.length_c   1.000
_cell.angle_alpha   90.00
_cell.angle_beta   90.00
_cell.angle_gamma   90.00
#
_symmetry.space_group_name_H-M   'P 1'
#
loop_
_entity.id
_entity.type
_entity.pdbx_description
1 polymer ?
#
loop_
_entity_poly.entity_id
_entity_poly.type
_entity_poly.pdbx_seq_one_letter_code
_entity_poly.pdbx_strand_id
1 'polypeptide(L)'
;MIHFDNVSKRYPGGYEALNGVNLHLDAGELAFLTGHSGAGKSTLLKLLMLLERPTSGALLINGKNVSRLSNYRIPSYRRQLGVVFQDHQLLMDRTVFDNVALPLQVAGYSRKETGRRVRAALDSVGLLSKEKQSPLALSGGEQQRVGIARAVVHKPRILLADEPAGNLDPELSAEIMNLFQRFQDVGVTVLIATHDIDLIHRLNHRIVRLDQGSVAEGGGAYAPAL
;
A
#
# COMPACT_ATOMS: atom_id res chain seq x y z
N MET A 1 0.47 -6.62 13.89
CA MET A 1 0.05 -7.09 12.54
C MET A 1 1.25 -7.37 11.65
N ILE A 2 2.09 -6.41 11.41
CA ILE A 2 3.33 -6.49 10.61
C ILE A 2 4.51 -6.40 11.57
N HIS A 3 5.51 -7.28 11.43
CA HIS A 3 6.71 -7.22 12.28
C HIS A 3 7.95 -7.57 11.45
N PHE A 4 8.89 -6.64 11.40
CA PHE A 4 10.24 -6.83 10.88
C PHE A 4 11.15 -7.09 12.08
N ASP A 5 11.84 -8.22 12.07
CA ASP A 5 12.77 -8.65 13.09
C ASP A 5 14.16 -8.72 12.49
N ASN A 6 14.98 -7.72 12.77
CA ASN A 6 16.36 -7.55 12.31
C ASN A 6 16.53 -7.80 10.80
N VAL A 7 15.64 -7.19 9.98
CA VAL A 7 15.56 -7.45 8.54
C VAL A 7 16.58 -6.64 7.78
N SER A 8 17.42 -7.32 7.00
CA SER A 8 18.33 -6.69 6.04
C SER A 8 18.05 -7.16 4.61
N LYS A 9 18.32 -6.27 3.65
CA LYS A 9 18.21 -6.57 2.22
C LYS A 9 19.42 -6.02 1.48
N ARG A 10 20.18 -6.92 0.89
CA ARG A 10 21.28 -6.60 -0.03
C ARG A 10 20.93 -7.09 -1.42
N TYR A 11 21.11 -6.23 -2.41
CA TYR A 11 20.92 -6.57 -3.82
C TYR A 11 22.20 -7.12 -4.46
N PRO A 12 22.10 -7.85 -5.59
CA PRO A 12 23.25 -8.18 -6.40
C PRO A 12 24.06 -6.91 -6.72
N GLY A 13 25.39 -6.98 -6.64
CA GLY A 13 26.26 -5.78 -6.76
C GLY A 13 26.61 -5.13 -5.43
N GLY A 14 26.12 -5.65 -4.30
CA GLY A 14 26.59 -5.25 -2.96
C GLY A 14 25.81 -4.08 -2.33
N TYR A 15 24.84 -3.48 -3.05
CA TYR A 15 24.02 -2.41 -2.51
C TYR A 15 23.12 -2.92 -1.38
N GLU A 16 23.30 -2.38 -0.18
CA GLU A 16 22.50 -2.70 1.00
C GLU A 16 21.36 -1.68 1.14
N ALA A 17 20.17 -2.12 0.79
CA ALA A 17 18.98 -1.26 0.74
C ALA A 17 18.25 -1.19 2.09
N LEU A 18 18.39 -2.22 2.93
CA LEU A 18 17.89 -2.25 4.30
C LEU A 18 18.93 -2.93 5.20
N ASN A 19 19.14 -2.38 6.39
CA ASN A 19 20.12 -2.85 7.36
C ASN A 19 19.51 -2.95 8.76
N GLY A 20 19.30 -4.18 9.25
CA GLY A 20 18.85 -4.47 10.60
C GLY A 20 17.51 -3.84 10.98
N VAL A 21 16.59 -3.70 10.03
CA VAL A 21 15.30 -3.04 10.27
C VAL A 21 14.47 -3.80 11.30
N ASN A 22 14.12 -3.08 12.39
CA ASN A 22 13.15 -3.52 13.39
C ASN A 22 11.95 -2.57 13.32
N LEU A 23 10.78 -3.11 12.98
CA LEU A 23 9.55 -2.35 12.82
C LEU A 23 8.36 -3.21 13.22
N HIS A 24 7.46 -2.63 14.01
CA HIS A 24 6.18 -3.24 14.33
C HIS A 24 5.03 -2.31 13.98
N LEU A 25 4.00 -2.83 13.31
CA LEU A 25 2.71 -2.16 13.11
C LEU A 25 1.59 -3.04 13.67
N ASP A 26 0.71 -2.43 14.43
CA ASP A 26 -0.47 -3.09 14.99
C ASP A 26 -1.57 -3.32 13.96
N ALA A 27 -2.53 -4.18 14.29
CA ALA A 27 -3.70 -4.38 13.45
C ALA A 27 -4.59 -3.13 13.48
N GLY A 28 -5.03 -2.66 12.30
CA GLY A 28 -5.85 -1.45 12.19
C GLY A 28 -5.05 -0.14 12.39
N GLU A 29 -3.72 -0.19 12.44
CA GLU A 29 -2.88 0.99 12.51
C GLU A 29 -2.70 1.61 11.12
N LEU A 30 -2.69 2.95 11.05
CA LEU A 30 -2.22 3.71 9.90
C LEU A 30 -0.86 4.33 10.26
N ALA A 31 0.15 4.06 9.45
CA ALA A 31 1.48 4.64 9.63
C ALA A 31 2.03 5.16 8.30
N PHE A 32 2.81 6.24 8.40
CA PHE A 32 3.60 6.78 7.30
C PHE A 32 5.02 6.22 7.33
N LEU A 33 5.52 5.82 6.16
CA LEU A 33 6.90 5.44 5.94
C LEU A 33 7.59 6.58 5.19
N THR A 34 8.47 7.32 5.86
CA THR A 34 9.15 8.48 5.27
C THR A 34 10.67 8.28 5.22
N GLY A 35 11.34 9.14 4.48
CA GLY A 35 12.80 9.13 4.29
C GLY A 35 13.17 9.69 2.92
N HIS A 36 14.43 10.09 2.76
CA HIS A 36 14.94 10.61 1.49
C HIS A 36 14.83 9.59 0.35
N SER A 37 15.04 10.03 -0.90
CA SER A 37 15.13 9.12 -2.04
C SER A 37 16.28 8.13 -1.81
N GLY A 38 16.04 6.84 -2.06
CA GLY A 38 17.02 5.78 -1.80
C GLY A 38 17.10 5.29 -0.34
N ALA A 39 16.33 5.85 0.60
CA ALA A 39 16.36 5.42 2.01
C ALA A 39 15.89 3.97 2.25
N GLY A 40 15.29 3.30 1.26
CA GLY A 40 14.84 1.90 1.37
C GLY A 40 13.32 1.72 1.41
N LYS A 41 12.50 2.80 1.31
CA LYS A 41 11.03 2.74 1.40
C LYS A 41 10.42 1.72 0.43
N SER A 42 10.68 1.85 -0.85
CA SER A 42 10.14 0.93 -1.87
C SER A 42 10.69 -0.49 -1.71
N THR A 43 11.92 -0.67 -1.19
CA THR A 43 12.45 -1.99 -0.85
C THR A 43 11.67 -2.62 0.30
N LEU A 44 11.33 -1.87 1.34
CA LEU A 44 10.52 -2.34 2.46
C LEU A 44 9.13 -2.77 1.97
N LEU A 45 8.48 -1.97 1.11
CA LEU A 45 7.20 -2.34 0.49
C LEU A 45 7.33 -3.61 -0.38
N LYS A 46 8.42 -3.75 -1.17
CA LYS A 46 8.69 -4.96 -1.98
C LYS A 46 8.84 -6.21 -1.13
N LEU A 47 9.47 -6.10 0.05
CA LEU A 47 9.55 -7.21 1.00
C LEU A 47 8.16 -7.60 1.54
N LEU A 48 7.32 -6.61 1.90
CA LEU A 48 5.94 -6.85 2.35
C LEU A 48 5.11 -7.53 1.25
N MET A 49 5.30 -7.17 -0.01
CA MET A 49 4.63 -7.80 -1.14
C MET A 49 5.24 -9.15 -1.53
N LEU A 50 6.35 -9.56 -0.91
CA LEU A 50 7.17 -10.71 -1.33
C LEU A 50 7.56 -10.66 -2.82
N LEU A 51 7.74 -9.46 -3.38
CA LEU A 51 8.41 -9.24 -4.66
C LEU A 51 9.91 -9.44 -4.53
N GLU A 52 10.42 -9.14 -3.34
CA GLU A 52 11.79 -9.40 -2.90
C GLU A 52 11.75 -10.20 -1.60
N ARG A 53 12.85 -10.88 -1.29
CA ARG A 53 13.04 -11.57 -0.01
C ARG A 53 14.13 -10.90 0.80
N PRO A 54 14.04 -10.87 2.13
CA PRO A 54 15.13 -10.39 2.95
C PRO A 54 16.37 -11.27 2.76
N THR A 55 17.54 -10.67 2.89
CA THR A 55 18.83 -11.38 2.90
C THR A 55 19.07 -12.02 4.27
N SER A 56 18.65 -11.34 5.34
CA SER A 56 18.70 -11.83 6.72
C SER A 56 17.52 -11.29 7.53
N GLY A 57 17.29 -11.82 8.71
CA GLY A 57 16.18 -11.47 9.59
C GLY A 57 14.88 -12.19 9.21
N ALA A 58 13.78 -11.76 9.82
CA ALA A 58 12.47 -12.36 9.62
C ALA A 58 11.38 -11.30 9.43
N LEU A 59 10.49 -11.52 8.45
CA LEU A 59 9.26 -10.74 8.28
C LEU A 59 8.08 -11.60 8.73
N LEU A 60 7.37 -11.12 9.75
CA LEU A 60 6.19 -11.79 10.27
C LEU A 60 4.93 -11.00 9.95
N ILE A 61 3.91 -11.70 9.48
CA ILE A 61 2.56 -11.16 9.27
C ILE A 61 1.58 -11.99 10.10
N ASN A 62 0.88 -11.33 11.00
CA ASN A 62 0.02 -12.03 11.98
C ASN A 62 0.75 -13.15 12.72
N GLY A 63 1.99 -12.90 13.16
CA GLY A 63 2.84 -13.87 13.86
C GLY A 63 3.41 -15.00 13.00
N LYS A 64 3.09 -15.04 11.70
CA LYS A 64 3.62 -16.07 10.76
C LYS A 64 4.77 -15.51 9.97
N ASN A 65 5.91 -16.19 9.99
CA ASN A 65 7.07 -15.83 9.18
C ASN A 65 6.77 -16.04 7.70
N VAL A 66 6.68 -14.93 6.95
CA VAL A 66 6.43 -14.94 5.50
C VAL A 66 7.72 -14.92 4.66
N SER A 67 8.87 -14.60 5.25
CA SER A 67 10.16 -14.55 4.54
C SER A 67 10.51 -15.87 3.86
N ARG A 68 10.09 -16.97 4.44
CA ARG A 68 10.38 -18.36 3.98
C ARG A 68 9.20 -19.04 3.30
N LEU A 69 8.14 -18.27 2.94
CA LEU A 69 6.98 -18.81 2.23
C LEU A 69 7.42 -19.44 0.89
N SER A 70 6.95 -20.66 0.61
CA SER A 70 7.15 -21.30 -0.70
C SER A 70 6.45 -20.48 -1.80
N ASN A 71 7.02 -20.49 -3.01
CA ASN A 71 6.48 -19.74 -4.14
C ASN A 71 5.00 -20.08 -4.43
N TYR A 72 4.58 -21.31 -4.19
CA TYR A 72 3.21 -21.77 -4.32
C TYR A 72 2.24 -21.05 -3.36
N ARG A 73 2.69 -20.65 -2.17
CA ARG A 73 1.87 -19.94 -1.17
C ARG A 73 1.85 -18.43 -1.33
N ILE A 74 2.77 -17.85 -2.11
CA ILE A 74 2.84 -16.40 -2.32
C ILE A 74 1.55 -15.82 -2.91
N PRO A 75 0.89 -16.43 -3.93
CA PRO A 75 -0.37 -15.88 -4.45
C PRO A 75 -1.48 -15.81 -3.40
N SER A 76 -1.57 -16.81 -2.53
CA SER A 76 -2.54 -16.81 -1.42
C SER A 76 -2.25 -15.74 -0.37
N TYR A 77 -0.97 -15.48 -0.11
CA TYR A 77 -0.53 -14.39 0.77
C TYR A 77 -0.86 -13.02 0.15
N ARG A 78 -0.49 -12.79 -1.12
CA ARG A 78 -0.74 -11.50 -1.81
C ARG A 78 -2.22 -11.14 -1.91
N ARG A 79 -3.13 -12.12 -1.92
CA ARG A 79 -4.59 -11.87 -1.83
C ARG A 79 -5.04 -11.23 -0.51
N GLN A 80 -4.19 -11.18 0.51
CA GLN A 80 -4.47 -10.49 1.77
C GLN A 80 -3.99 -9.02 1.76
N LEU A 81 -3.27 -8.62 0.71
CA LEU A 81 -2.71 -7.28 0.55
C LEU A 81 -3.48 -6.51 -0.51
N GLY A 82 -3.79 -5.26 -0.24
CA GLY A 82 -4.10 -4.24 -1.24
C GLY A 82 -2.84 -3.42 -1.51
N VAL A 83 -2.60 -3.08 -2.77
CA VAL A 83 -1.44 -2.28 -3.13
C VAL A 83 -1.86 -1.15 -4.06
N VAL A 84 -1.49 0.07 -3.69
CA VAL A 84 -1.66 1.29 -4.48
C VAL A 84 -0.27 1.73 -4.93
N PHE A 85 -0.07 1.78 -6.25
CA PHE A 85 1.21 2.14 -6.86
C PHE A 85 1.22 3.61 -7.26
N GLN A 86 2.39 4.22 -7.27
CA GLN A 86 2.61 5.61 -7.68
C GLN A 86 2.11 5.89 -9.11
N ASP A 87 2.39 5.00 -10.06
CA ASP A 87 2.03 5.14 -11.48
C ASP A 87 0.63 4.55 -11.80
N HIS A 88 -0.24 4.39 -10.80
CA HIS A 88 -1.57 3.78 -10.87
C HIS A 88 -1.59 2.36 -11.46
N GLN A 89 -0.72 2.02 -12.39
CA GLN A 89 -0.61 0.73 -13.10
C GLN A 89 -1.96 0.21 -13.62
N LEU A 90 -2.75 1.10 -14.21
CA LEU A 90 -4.02 0.75 -14.82
C LEU A 90 -3.81 0.13 -16.20
N LEU A 91 -4.65 -0.85 -16.52
CA LEU A 91 -4.74 -1.42 -17.86
C LEU A 91 -5.53 -0.46 -18.73
N MET A 92 -4.85 0.28 -19.61
CA MET A 92 -5.43 1.36 -20.42
C MET A 92 -6.33 0.82 -21.55
N ASP A 93 -6.18 -0.45 -21.92
CA ASP A 93 -7.01 -1.20 -22.88
C ASP A 93 -8.28 -1.80 -22.26
N ARG A 94 -8.51 -1.57 -20.97
CA ARG A 94 -9.63 -2.10 -20.20
C ARG A 94 -10.49 -0.98 -19.64
N THR A 95 -11.75 -1.30 -19.33
CA THR A 95 -12.63 -0.34 -18.62
C THR A 95 -12.20 -0.12 -17.17
N VAL A 96 -12.72 0.93 -16.55
CA VAL A 96 -12.60 1.15 -15.09
C VAL A 96 -13.11 -0.06 -14.32
N PHE A 97 -14.28 -0.60 -14.72
CA PHE A 97 -14.83 -1.81 -14.13
C PHE A 97 -13.85 -2.99 -14.20
N ASP A 98 -13.28 -3.26 -15.36
CA ASP A 98 -12.39 -4.41 -15.58
C ASP A 98 -11.09 -4.26 -14.78
N ASN A 99 -10.54 -3.04 -14.68
CA ASN A 99 -9.39 -2.76 -13.83
C ASN A 99 -9.65 -3.13 -12.37
N VAL A 100 -10.79 -2.73 -11.82
CA VAL A 100 -11.16 -3.02 -10.43
C VAL A 100 -11.57 -4.48 -10.25
N ALA A 101 -12.11 -5.13 -11.27
CA ALA A 101 -12.51 -6.54 -11.23
C ALA A 101 -11.32 -7.52 -11.19
N LEU A 102 -10.16 -7.12 -11.69
CA LEU A 102 -9.01 -8.01 -11.91
C LEU A 102 -8.62 -8.85 -10.68
N PRO A 103 -8.46 -8.28 -9.45
CA PRO A 103 -8.12 -9.08 -8.27
C PRO A 103 -9.16 -10.14 -7.94
N LEU A 104 -10.44 -9.85 -8.16
CA LEU A 104 -11.54 -10.78 -7.89
C LEU A 104 -11.58 -11.91 -8.93
N GLN A 105 -11.32 -11.59 -10.20
CA GLN A 105 -11.24 -12.57 -11.28
C GLN A 105 -10.09 -13.56 -11.02
N VAL A 106 -8.91 -13.05 -10.68
CA VAL A 106 -7.75 -13.87 -10.30
C VAL A 106 -8.01 -14.73 -9.06
N ALA A 107 -8.84 -14.25 -8.14
CA ALA A 107 -9.24 -14.98 -6.94
C ALA A 107 -10.37 -16.01 -7.20
N GLY A 108 -10.95 -16.06 -8.43
CA GLY A 108 -11.97 -17.03 -8.81
C GLY A 108 -13.39 -16.68 -8.36
N TYR A 109 -13.68 -15.40 -8.10
CA TYR A 109 -15.05 -14.97 -7.75
C TYR A 109 -16.01 -15.12 -8.93
N SER A 110 -17.28 -15.46 -8.63
CA SER A 110 -18.32 -15.52 -9.66
C SER A 110 -18.58 -14.15 -10.28
N ARG A 111 -19.08 -14.11 -11.53
CA ARG A 111 -19.40 -12.84 -12.22
C ARG A 111 -20.38 -11.97 -11.42
N LYS A 112 -21.38 -12.57 -10.79
CA LYS A 112 -22.39 -11.86 -9.98
C LYS A 112 -21.74 -11.19 -8.76
N GLU A 113 -20.91 -11.92 -8.03
CA GLU A 113 -20.21 -11.39 -6.84
C GLU A 113 -19.16 -10.34 -7.24
N THR A 114 -18.41 -10.57 -8.32
CA THR A 114 -17.47 -9.60 -8.87
C THR A 114 -18.18 -8.28 -9.18
N GLY A 115 -19.31 -8.32 -9.93
CA GLY A 115 -20.05 -7.12 -10.27
C GLY A 115 -20.55 -6.35 -9.04
N ARG A 116 -21.05 -7.04 -8.03
CA ARG A 116 -21.49 -6.44 -6.77
C ARG A 116 -20.34 -5.74 -6.04
N ARG A 117 -19.19 -6.40 -5.88
CA ARG A 117 -18.03 -5.88 -5.17
C ARG A 117 -17.36 -4.72 -5.90
N VAL A 118 -17.22 -4.82 -7.23
CA VAL A 118 -16.63 -3.76 -8.06
C VAL A 118 -17.45 -2.48 -7.93
N ARG A 119 -18.79 -2.55 -8.07
CA ARG A 119 -19.63 -1.36 -7.96
C ARG A 119 -19.57 -0.74 -6.56
N ALA A 120 -19.57 -1.56 -5.51
CA ALA A 120 -19.40 -1.08 -4.15
C ALA A 120 -18.03 -0.40 -3.94
N ALA A 121 -16.95 -0.95 -4.51
CA ALA A 121 -15.61 -0.33 -4.43
C ALA A 121 -15.57 0.97 -5.24
N LEU A 122 -16.13 1.03 -6.44
CA LEU A 122 -16.20 2.25 -7.24
C LEU A 122 -17.06 3.33 -6.58
N ASP A 123 -18.17 2.94 -5.94
CA ASP A 123 -19.03 3.85 -5.19
C ASP A 123 -18.27 4.47 -4.00
N SER A 124 -17.51 3.67 -3.27
CA SER A 124 -16.71 4.15 -2.12
C SER A 124 -15.67 5.20 -2.47
N VAL A 125 -15.24 5.26 -3.73
CA VAL A 125 -14.28 6.26 -4.25
C VAL A 125 -14.95 7.31 -5.19
N GLY A 126 -16.28 7.32 -5.29
CA GLY A 126 -17.04 8.29 -6.07
C GLY A 126 -16.95 8.11 -7.59
N LEU A 127 -16.68 6.90 -8.08
CA LEU A 127 -16.46 6.63 -9.52
C LEU A 127 -17.47 5.63 -10.13
N LEU A 128 -18.57 5.32 -9.44
CA LEU A 128 -19.54 4.36 -9.93
C LEU A 128 -20.13 4.73 -11.32
N SER A 129 -20.40 6.01 -11.56
CA SER A 129 -20.92 6.51 -12.83
C SER A 129 -19.95 6.35 -14.01
N LYS A 130 -18.66 6.15 -13.72
CA LYS A 130 -17.58 6.00 -14.70
C LYS A 130 -17.16 4.55 -14.95
N GLU A 131 -17.92 3.55 -14.44
CA GLU A 131 -17.54 2.12 -14.49
C GLU A 131 -17.22 1.61 -15.90
N LYS A 132 -17.87 2.17 -16.93
CA LYS A 132 -17.71 1.75 -18.33
C LYS A 132 -16.68 2.56 -19.12
N GLN A 133 -16.13 3.61 -18.53
CA GLN A 133 -15.15 4.46 -19.20
C GLN A 133 -13.78 3.79 -19.30
N SER A 134 -12.97 4.23 -20.27
CA SER A 134 -11.54 3.92 -20.32
C SER A 134 -10.80 4.77 -19.28
N PRO A 135 -9.74 4.25 -18.63
CA PRO A 135 -8.86 5.06 -17.78
C PRO A 135 -8.26 6.27 -18.48
N LEU A 136 -8.08 6.22 -19.80
CA LEU A 136 -7.57 7.36 -20.61
C LEU A 136 -8.49 8.57 -20.58
N ALA A 137 -9.78 8.40 -20.30
CA ALA A 137 -10.78 9.48 -20.22
C ALA A 137 -10.86 10.10 -18.80
N LEU A 138 -10.05 9.62 -17.85
CA LEU A 138 -10.07 10.04 -16.46
C LEU A 138 -8.93 11.03 -16.17
N SER A 139 -9.19 11.96 -15.22
CA SER A 139 -8.12 12.78 -14.63
C SER A 139 -7.15 11.92 -13.81
N GLY A 140 -5.95 12.44 -13.52
CA GLY A 140 -4.95 11.75 -12.70
C GLY A 140 -5.48 11.34 -11.32
N GLY A 141 -6.22 12.23 -10.65
CA GLY A 141 -6.85 11.91 -9.36
C GLY A 141 -7.95 10.86 -9.48
N GLU A 142 -8.70 10.80 -10.59
CA GLU A 142 -9.66 9.74 -10.84
C GLU A 142 -8.98 8.41 -11.14
N GLN A 143 -7.89 8.39 -11.90
CA GLN A 143 -7.08 7.21 -12.12
C GLN A 143 -6.52 6.67 -10.80
N GLN A 144 -6.07 7.55 -9.91
CA GLN A 144 -5.62 7.18 -8.57
C GLN A 144 -6.74 6.53 -7.77
N ARG A 145 -7.95 7.10 -7.77
CA ARG A 145 -9.11 6.50 -7.11
C ARG A 145 -9.50 5.14 -7.69
N VAL A 146 -9.37 4.93 -9.00
CA VAL A 146 -9.52 3.58 -9.61
C VAL A 146 -8.47 2.61 -9.07
N GLY A 147 -7.22 3.03 -8.95
CA GLY A 147 -6.13 2.25 -8.35
C GLY A 147 -6.44 1.84 -6.90
N ILE A 148 -6.97 2.78 -6.11
CA ILE A 148 -7.41 2.51 -4.73
C ILE A 148 -8.59 1.53 -4.71
N ALA A 149 -9.63 1.75 -5.52
CA ALA A 149 -10.77 0.84 -5.61
C ALA A 149 -10.33 -0.59 -5.96
N ARG A 150 -9.39 -0.74 -6.92
CA ARG A 150 -8.78 -2.03 -7.27
C ARG A 150 -8.05 -2.66 -6.09
N ALA A 151 -7.31 -1.86 -5.32
CA ALA A 151 -6.56 -2.34 -4.18
C ALA A 151 -7.45 -2.85 -3.03
N VAL A 152 -8.66 -2.31 -2.87
CA VAL A 152 -9.55 -2.64 -1.74
C VAL A 152 -10.72 -3.56 -2.09
N VAL A 153 -11.00 -3.81 -3.37
CA VAL A 153 -12.19 -4.55 -3.85
C VAL A 153 -12.34 -5.95 -3.24
N HIS A 154 -11.23 -6.60 -2.92
CA HIS A 154 -11.20 -7.93 -2.31
C HIS A 154 -11.13 -7.90 -0.77
N LYS A 155 -11.26 -6.70 -0.15
CA LYS A 155 -11.23 -6.47 1.30
C LYS A 155 -9.92 -6.95 1.95
N PRO A 156 -8.78 -6.38 1.58
CA PRO A 156 -7.49 -6.76 2.15
C PRO A 156 -7.43 -6.44 3.66
N ARG A 157 -6.56 -7.15 4.38
CA ARG A 157 -6.24 -6.84 5.78
C ARG A 157 -5.14 -5.81 5.93
N ILE A 158 -4.29 -5.68 4.91
CA ILE A 158 -3.17 -4.74 4.85
C ILE A 158 -3.28 -3.98 3.54
N LEU A 159 -3.20 -2.66 3.60
CA LEU A 159 -3.17 -1.77 2.45
C LEU A 159 -1.81 -1.07 2.44
N LEU A 160 -1.07 -1.27 1.37
CA LEU A 160 0.23 -0.65 1.11
C LEU A 160 0.06 0.41 0.04
N ALA A 161 0.66 1.58 0.21
CA ALA A 161 0.65 2.62 -0.79
C ALA A 161 2.06 3.20 -0.96
N ASP A 162 2.50 3.34 -2.21
CA ASP A 162 3.77 3.98 -2.57
C ASP A 162 3.45 5.31 -3.26
N GLU A 163 3.73 6.44 -2.59
CA GLU A 163 3.49 7.83 -3.03
C GLU A 163 2.07 8.07 -3.61
N PRO A 164 0.99 7.71 -2.88
CA PRO A 164 -0.36 7.69 -3.45
C PRO A 164 -0.94 9.07 -3.78
N ALA A 165 -0.30 10.15 -3.34
CA ALA A 165 -0.70 11.52 -3.58
C ALA A 165 0.40 12.38 -4.23
N GLY A 166 1.55 11.79 -4.58
CA GLY A 166 2.77 12.52 -4.97
C GLY A 166 2.66 13.40 -6.24
N ASN A 167 1.65 13.19 -7.07
CA ASN A 167 1.43 13.96 -8.32
C ASN A 167 0.08 14.69 -8.34
N LEU A 168 -0.55 14.88 -7.17
CA LEU A 168 -1.86 15.49 -7.05
C LEU A 168 -1.74 16.88 -6.40
N ASP A 169 -2.70 17.73 -6.70
CA ASP A 169 -2.83 18.99 -5.97
C ASP A 169 -3.22 18.76 -4.49
N PRO A 170 -3.05 19.77 -3.61
CA PRO A 170 -3.29 19.60 -2.18
C PRO A 170 -4.71 19.19 -1.80
N GLU A 171 -5.72 19.59 -2.56
CA GLU A 171 -7.12 19.24 -2.32
C GLU A 171 -7.35 17.74 -2.62
N LEU A 172 -6.94 17.28 -3.81
CA LEU A 172 -7.03 15.87 -4.20
C LEU A 172 -6.18 14.98 -3.29
N SER A 173 -5.01 15.46 -2.86
CA SER A 173 -4.18 14.74 -1.89
C SER A 173 -4.91 14.51 -0.57
N ALA A 174 -5.61 15.53 -0.06
CA ALA A 174 -6.42 15.41 1.15
C ALA A 174 -7.59 14.41 0.95
N GLU A 175 -8.28 14.45 -0.20
CA GLU A 175 -9.34 13.47 -0.52
C GLU A 175 -8.81 12.04 -0.53
N ILE A 176 -7.66 11.81 -1.16
CA ILE A 176 -7.01 10.49 -1.19
C ILE A 176 -6.66 10.00 0.22
N MET A 177 -6.12 10.88 1.06
CA MET A 177 -5.80 10.52 2.45
C MET A 177 -7.04 10.20 3.27
N ASN A 178 -8.13 10.95 3.09
CA ASN A 178 -9.41 10.64 3.73
C ASN A 178 -9.94 9.24 3.33
N LEU A 179 -9.69 8.78 2.10
CA LEU A 179 -10.02 7.40 1.71
C LEU A 179 -9.19 6.39 2.50
N PHE A 180 -7.88 6.60 2.66
CA PHE A 180 -7.04 5.71 3.46
C PHE A 180 -7.47 5.69 4.94
N GLN A 181 -7.83 6.85 5.50
CA GLN A 181 -8.38 6.94 6.86
C GLN A 181 -9.66 6.11 7.01
N ARG A 182 -10.60 6.23 6.08
CA ARG A 182 -11.85 5.44 6.10
C ARG A 182 -11.59 3.93 6.03
N PHE A 183 -10.54 3.48 5.35
CA PHE A 183 -10.18 2.05 5.36
C PHE A 183 -9.56 1.65 6.70
N GLN A 184 -8.76 2.50 7.30
CA GLN A 184 -8.22 2.27 8.65
C GLN A 184 -9.35 2.21 9.69
N ASP A 185 -10.35 3.09 9.63
CA ASP A 185 -11.51 3.14 10.54
C ASP A 185 -12.32 1.83 10.54
N VAL A 186 -12.30 1.08 9.42
CA VAL A 186 -12.91 -0.25 9.35
C VAL A 186 -11.94 -1.40 9.66
N GLY A 187 -10.77 -1.09 10.22
CA GLY A 187 -9.81 -2.05 10.76
C GLY A 187 -8.76 -2.56 9.76
N VAL A 188 -8.59 -1.94 8.61
CA VAL A 188 -7.50 -2.24 7.67
C VAL A 188 -6.20 -1.64 8.22
N THR A 189 -5.12 -2.43 8.25
CA THR A 189 -3.77 -1.90 8.56
C THR A 189 -3.23 -1.21 7.34
N VAL A 190 -2.81 0.06 7.47
CA VAL A 190 -2.40 0.91 6.34
C VAL A 190 -0.95 1.36 6.51
N LEU A 191 -0.12 1.16 5.49
CA LEU A 191 1.24 1.69 5.44
C LEU A 191 1.41 2.50 4.16
N ILE A 192 1.68 3.80 4.31
CA ILE A 192 1.83 4.76 3.21
C ILE A 192 3.28 5.23 3.17
N ALA A 193 4.00 4.89 2.10
CA ALA A 193 5.29 5.49 1.82
C ALA A 193 5.06 6.84 1.13
N THR A 194 5.60 7.91 1.71
CA THR A 194 5.55 9.26 1.13
C THR A 194 6.71 10.12 1.62
N HIS A 195 7.05 11.13 0.84
CA HIS A 195 8.01 12.18 1.22
C HIS A 195 7.33 13.54 1.48
N ASP A 196 6.00 13.60 1.36
CA ASP A 196 5.21 14.81 1.62
C ASP A 196 5.04 15.02 3.14
N ILE A 197 5.93 15.86 3.69
CA ILE A 197 5.97 16.16 5.12
C ILE A 197 4.73 16.94 5.56
N ASP A 198 4.23 17.85 4.74
CA ASP A 198 3.05 18.66 5.08
C ASP A 198 1.80 17.79 5.22
N LEU A 199 1.65 16.83 4.32
CA LEU A 199 0.59 15.83 4.36
C LEU A 199 0.65 14.97 5.63
N ILE A 200 1.86 14.50 5.98
CA ILE A 200 2.11 13.69 7.18
C ILE A 200 1.71 14.45 8.45
N HIS A 201 2.12 15.71 8.56
CA HIS A 201 1.85 16.54 9.76
C HIS A 201 0.35 16.83 9.96
N ARG A 202 -0.41 17.01 8.87
CA ARG A 202 -1.86 17.27 8.93
C ARG A 202 -2.67 16.11 9.51
N LEU A 203 -2.19 14.88 9.37
CA LEU A 203 -2.96 13.68 9.67
C LEU A 203 -2.66 13.04 11.03
N ASN A 204 -1.64 13.53 11.75
CA ASN A 204 -1.26 13.12 13.11
C ASN A 204 -1.23 11.59 13.34
N HIS A 205 -0.72 10.84 12.36
CA HIS A 205 -0.50 9.41 12.47
C HIS A 205 0.96 9.09 12.77
N ARG A 206 1.23 7.85 13.15
CA ARG A 206 2.58 7.37 13.40
C ARG A 206 3.47 7.54 12.17
N ILE A 207 4.69 8.02 12.40
CA ILE A 207 5.71 8.19 11.36
C ILE A 207 6.84 7.19 11.61
N VAL A 208 7.16 6.40 10.61
CA VAL A 208 8.34 5.52 10.56
C VAL A 208 9.33 6.16 9.60
N ARG A 209 10.42 6.70 10.13
CA ARG A 209 11.46 7.32 9.31
C ARG A 209 12.54 6.29 8.98
N LEU A 210 12.77 6.09 7.69
CA LEU A 210 13.95 5.36 7.19
C LEU A 210 15.07 6.32 6.86
N ASP A 211 16.27 5.99 7.33
CA ASP A 211 17.50 6.67 6.98
C ASP A 211 18.58 5.64 6.65
N GLN A 212 19.16 5.74 5.45
CA GLN A 212 20.19 4.83 4.95
C GLN A 212 19.91 3.33 5.21
N GLY A 213 18.69 2.91 4.97
CA GLY A 213 18.26 1.51 5.12
C GLY A 213 17.92 1.07 6.55
N SER A 214 18.01 1.95 7.54
CA SER A 214 17.66 1.66 8.94
C SER A 214 16.49 2.51 9.41
N VAL A 215 15.74 2.03 10.42
CA VAL A 215 14.72 2.86 11.09
C VAL A 215 15.44 3.83 12.02
N ALA A 216 15.24 5.14 11.82
CA ALA A 216 15.82 6.15 12.67
C ALA A 216 15.24 6.06 14.09
N GLU A 217 16.11 6.20 15.11
CA GLU A 217 15.70 6.28 16.51
C GLU A 217 14.73 7.45 16.72
N GLY A 218 13.59 7.16 17.37
CA GLY A 218 12.49 8.12 17.54
C GLY A 218 11.40 8.01 16.46
N GLY A 219 11.56 7.18 15.43
CA GLY A 219 10.58 6.93 14.36
C GLY A 219 9.33 6.16 14.78
N GLY A 220 8.86 6.36 15.99
CA GLY A 220 7.63 5.78 16.54
C GLY A 220 6.77 6.79 17.30
N ALA A 221 7.23 8.04 17.40
CA ALA A 221 6.45 9.09 18.04
C ALA A 221 5.47 9.73 17.03
N TYR A 222 4.25 10.00 17.50
CA TYR A 222 3.37 10.98 16.87
C TYR A 222 4.16 12.29 16.71
N ALA A 223 4.04 12.95 15.53
CA ALA A 223 4.62 14.27 15.37
C ALA A 223 4.08 15.16 16.50
N PRO A 224 4.94 15.79 17.33
CA PRO A 224 4.42 16.79 18.26
C PRO A 224 3.78 17.90 17.43
N ALA A 225 2.56 18.26 17.77
CA ALA A 225 1.95 19.49 17.30
C ALA A 225 2.88 20.64 17.71
N LEU A 226 3.46 21.35 16.74
CA LEU A 226 4.10 22.65 16.94
C LEU A 226 3.04 23.73 16.94
#